data_04c9dd2dd42b1643c14ff9436a46e455
#
_entry.id   04c9dd2dd42b1643c14ff9436a46e455
#
_cell.length_a   1.000
_cell.length_b   1.000
_cell.length_c   1.000
_cell.angle_alpha   90.00
_cell.angle_beta   90.00
_cell.angle_gamma   90.00
#
_symmetry.space_group_name_H-M   'P 1'
#
loop_
_entity.id
_entity.type
_entity.pdbx_description
1 polymer ?
#
loop_
_entity_poly.entity_id
_entity_poly.type
_entity_poly.pdbx_seq_one_letter_code
_entity_poly.pdbx_strand_id
1 'polypeptide(L)'
;SWISSLYIAALRACEAMALEMGEPAYAKECGEIARLGSDRLVKNLFNGEYFIHKVDPKHPEANNTNNGCHIDQIYGQSWAHQVGLPRVVPSSQAKTAMKSLFKYSFFEDIWEYRRRSRHIMGGRWYAAPKEPGLIMTTFPKGGDDQALGKGADAWAGMYFNECMSGFEYQAANCMISEGLVNEGLTVVRAIHERYSASKRNPYNEIECSDHYGRAMASYGAYVSLTGFYCHGPKGIMKFNPKVGGSKHRFPFINQDGWGTWTKEGEVEKTDFAWKKGRLE
;
A
#
# COMPACT_ATOMS: atom_id res chain seq x y z
N SER A 1 5.82 10.72 7.69
CA SER A 1 6.36 9.76 6.71
C SER A 1 5.45 9.59 5.48
N TRP A 2 4.14 9.47 5.68
CA TRP A 2 3.16 9.27 4.61
C TRP A 2 3.30 10.30 3.47
N ILE A 3 3.01 11.58 3.73
CA ILE A 3 3.07 12.67 2.72
C ILE A 3 4.49 12.79 2.13
N SER A 4 5.53 12.65 2.97
CA SER A 4 6.91 12.71 2.48
C SER A 4 7.22 11.60 1.47
N SER A 5 6.71 10.37 1.71
CA SER A 5 6.91 9.26 0.77
C SER A 5 6.17 9.48 -0.56
N LEU A 6 4.97 10.07 -0.52
CA LEU A 6 4.22 10.45 -1.72
C LEU A 6 4.93 11.56 -2.51
N TYR A 7 5.47 12.56 -1.82
CA TYR A 7 6.24 13.63 -2.46
C TYR A 7 7.47 13.08 -3.19
N ILE A 8 8.20 12.15 -2.55
CA ILE A 8 9.35 11.50 -3.18
C ILE A 8 8.91 10.68 -4.40
N ALA A 9 7.80 9.95 -4.32
CA ALA A 9 7.24 9.21 -5.45
C ALA A 9 6.84 10.15 -6.60
N ALA A 10 6.23 11.30 -6.30
CA ALA A 10 5.89 12.31 -7.28
C ALA A 10 7.15 12.87 -7.98
N LEU A 11 8.22 13.16 -7.23
CA LEU A 11 9.50 13.59 -7.81
C LEU A 11 10.10 12.52 -8.73
N ARG A 12 10.00 11.23 -8.37
CA ARG A 12 10.41 10.13 -9.26
C ARG A 12 9.58 10.06 -10.54
N ALA A 13 8.29 10.35 -10.45
CA ALA A 13 7.44 10.45 -11.62
C ALA A 13 7.82 11.66 -12.50
N CYS A 14 8.05 12.83 -11.89
CA CYS A 14 8.54 14.02 -12.59
C CYS A 14 9.90 13.78 -13.28
N GLU A 15 10.83 13.11 -12.61
CA GLU A 15 12.12 12.70 -13.19
C GLU A 15 11.92 11.86 -14.46
N ALA A 16 11.06 10.84 -14.39
CA ALA A 16 10.76 9.97 -15.55
C ALA A 16 10.07 10.74 -16.68
N MET A 17 9.09 11.58 -16.37
CA MET A 17 8.37 12.40 -17.35
C MET A 17 9.31 13.41 -18.03
N ALA A 18 10.18 14.06 -17.27
CA ALA A 18 11.14 15.04 -17.79
C ALA A 18 12.13 14.38 -18.78
N LEU A 19 12.58 13.15 -18.49
CA LEU A 19 13.41 12.39 -19.43
C LEU A 19 12.68 12.08 -20.74
N GLU A 20 11.42 11.67 -20.68
CA GLU A 20 10.60 11.42 -21.90
C GLU A 20 10.33 12.70 -22.71
N MET A 21 10.30 13.86 -22.02
CA MET A 21 10.09 15.17 -22.67
C MET A 21 11.39 15.83 -23.17
N GLY A 22 12.54 15.21 -22.94
CA GLY A 22 13.82 15.77 -23.36
C GLY A 22 14.34 16.90 -22.46
N GLU A 23 13.93 16.94 -21.18
CA GLU A 23 14.29 17.94 -20.17
C GLU A 23 15.28 17.37 -19.11
N PRO A 24 16.52 17.00 -19.49
CA PRO A 24 17.43 16.29 -18.61
C PRO A 24 17.88 17.09 -17.39
N ALA A 25 17.92 18.42 -17.50
CA ALA A 25 18.29 19.28 -16.36
C ALA A 25 17.24 19.23 -15.27
N TYR A 26 15.97 19.32 -15.62
CA TYR A 26 14.86 19.20 -14.68
C TYR A 26 14.73 17.79 -14.12
N ALA A 27 14.95 16.76 -14.95
CA ALA A 27 15.00 15.38 -14.48
C ALA A 27 16.06 15.19 -13.40
N LYS A 28 17.27 15.73 -13.60
CA LYS A 28 18.35 15.68 -12.62
C LYS A 28 17.97 16.36 -11.31
N GLU A 29 17.37 17.55 -11.36
CA GLU A 29 16.91 18.27 -10.17
C GLU A 29 15.89 17.44 -9.37
N CYS A 30 14.86 16.91 -10.04
CA CYS A 30 13.85 16.05 -9.42
C CYS A 30 14.49 14.81 -8.76
N GLY A 31 15.40 14.15 -9.46
CA GLY A 31 16.12 12.97 -8.96
C GLY A 31 16.99 13.27 -7.73
N GLU A 32 17.68 14.40 -7.71
CA GLU A 32 18.49 14.85 -6.56
C GLU A 32 17.62 15.16 -5.34
N ILE A 33 16.51 15.89 -5.51
CA ILE A 33 15.57 16.19 -4.42
C ILE A 33 14.95 14.89 -3.90
N ALA A 34 14.55 13.96 -4.78
CA ALA A 34 14.00 12.67 -4.40
C ALA A 34 15.00 11.84 -3.56
N ARG A 35 16.27 11.80 -3.97
CA ARG A 35 17.33 11.09 -3.24
C ARG A 35 17.56 11.70 -1.86
N LEU A 36 17.73 13.02 -1.77
CA LEU A 36 17.89 13.72 -0.49
C LEU A 36 16.66 13.55 0.42
N GLY A 37 15.46 13.55 -0.16
CA GLY A 37 14.22 13.28 0.55
C GLY A 37 14.18 11.88 1.15
N SER A 38 14.58 10.87 0.37
CA SER A 38 14.70 9.47 0.83
C SER A 38 15.68 9.33 2.01
N ASP A 39 16.88 9.91 1.88
CA ASP A 39 17.92 9.87 2.92
C ASP A 39 17.42 10.52 4.22
N ARG A 40 16.75 11.67 4.11
CA ARG A 40 16.17 12.39 5.26
C ARG A 40 15.00 11.64 5.88
N LEU A 41 14.15 11.03 5.06
CA LEU A 41 13.02 10.22 5.52
C LEU A 41 13.52 9.06 6.39
N VAL A 42 14.50 8.31 5.90
CA VAL A 42 15.10 7.20 6.64
C VAL A 42 15.80 7.71 7.91
N LYS A 43 16.70 8.69 7.78
CA LYS A 43 17.49 9.22 8.92
C LYS A 43 16.62 9.76 10.05
N ASN A 44 15.52 10.45 9.72
CA ASN A 44 14.76 11.19 10.71
C ASN A 44 13.53 10.47 11.23
N LEU A 45 12.94 9.55 10.43
CA LEU A 45 11.64 8.97 10.73
C LEU A 45 11.64 7.44 10.85
N PHE A 46 12.70 6.74 10.42
CA PHE A 46 12.81 5.30 10.64
C PHE A 46 13.36 5.02 12.05
N ASN A 47 12.56 4.34 12.89
CA ASN A 47 12.92 4.07 14.29
C ASN A 47 13.65 2.74 14.50
N GLY A 48 14.09 2.10 13.40
CA GLY A 48 14.70 0.77 13.41
C GLY A 48 13.73 -0.37 13.07
N GLU A 49 12.43 -0.14 13.20
CA GLU A 49 11.38 -1.13 12.89
C GLU A 49 10.37 -0.62 11.87
N TYR A 50 9.93 0.63 12.01
CA TYR A 50 8.95 1.25 11.12
C TYR A 50 9.13 2.77 11.06
N PHE A 51 8.42 3.43 10.14
CA PHE A 51 8.49 4.88 9.98
C PHE A 51 7.44 5.56 10.85
N ILE A 52 7.88 6.53 11.64
CA ILE A 52 7.06 7.32 12.55
C ILE A 52 6.73 8.70 11.98
N HIS A 53 5.80 9.39 12.62
CA HIS A 53 5.61 10.82 12.45
C HIS A 53 6.27 11.57 13.62
N LYS A 54 6.78 12.77 13.36
CA LYS A 54 7.23 13.66 14.41
C LYS A 54 6.20 14.76 14.62
N VAL A 55 5.79 14.93 15.86
CA VAL A 55 4.95 16.07 16.26
C VAL A 55 5.75 17.35 16.05
N ASP A 56 5.15 18.35 15.43
CA ASP A 56 5.71 19.68 15.40
C ASP A 56 5.31 20.41 16.70
N PRO A 57 6.27 20.79 17.57
CA PRO A 57 5.96 21.47 18.82
C PRO A 57 5.28 22.83 18.64
N LYS A 58 5.40 23.44 17.45
CA LYS A 58 4.73 24.71 17.10
C LYS A 58 3.26 24.51 16.71
N HIS A 59 2.88 23.29 16.38
CA HIS A 59 1.54 22.91 15.96
C HIS A 59 1.04 21.71 16.78
N PRO A 60 0.90 21.86 18.11
CA PRO A 60 0.48 20.77 19.00
C PRO A 60 -0.97 20.34 18.76
N GLU A 61 -1.76 21.16 18.08
CA GLU A 61 -3.13 20.87 17.65
C GLU A 61 -3.18 19.92 16.45
N ALA A 62 -2.08 19.78 15.71
CA ALA A 62 -2.07 18.95 14.50
C ALA A 62 -2.16 17.48 14.85
N ASN A 63 -3.15 16.80 14.28
CA ASN A 63 -3.29 15.35 14.39
C ASN A 63 -2.18 14.65 13.64
N ASN A 64 -1.52 13.72 14.29
CA ASN A 64 -0.54 12.84 13.67
C ASN A 64 -0.46 11.51 14.43
N THR A 65 0.24 10.55 13.86
CA THR A 65 0.38 9.23 14.46
C THR A 65 1.58 9.11 15.39
N ASN A 66 2.36 10.17 15.57
CA ASN A 66 3.56 10.19 16.42
C ASN A 66 4.39 8.89 16.31
N ASN A 67 4.55 8.14 17.40
CA ASN A 67 5.24 6.84 17.45
C ASN A 67 4.40 5.67 16.92
N GLY A 68 3.20 5.91 16.38
CA GLY A 68 2.34 4.87 15.86
C GLY A 68 2.94 4.14 14.67
N CYS A 69 2.72 2.82 14.63
CA CYS A 69 2.95 2.01 13.44
C CYS A 69 1.76 2.18 12.51
N HIS A 70 1.90 3.13 11.58
CA HIS A 70 0.82 3.56 10.70
C HIS A 70 0.83 2.79 9.38
N ILE A 71 -0.36 2.45 8.87
CA ILE A 71 -0.51 1.66 7.65
C ILE A 71 0.09 2.36 6.42
N ASP A 72 -0.01 3.67 6.34
CA ASP A 72 0.45 4.49 5.20
C ASP A 72 1.87 5.03 5.35
N GLN A 73 2.64 4.54 6.29
CA GLN A 73 3.95 5.06 6.63
C GLN A 73 4.91 5.24 5.43
N ILE A 74 4.81 4.37 4.41
CA ILE A 74 5.56 4.45 3.15
C ILE A 74 4.63 4.28 1.93
N TYR A 75 3.50 4.94 1.93
CA TYR A 75 2.47 4.85 0.89
C TYR A 75 3.02 5.12 -0.52
N GLY A 76 3.92 6.11 -0.67
CA GLY A 76 4.57 6.41 -1.93
C GLY A 76 5.42 5.27 -2.48
N GLN A 77 6.01 4.41 -1.62
CA GLN A 77 6.75 3.23 -2.06
C GLN A 77 5.82 2.19 -2.71
N SER A 78 4.63 2.00 -2.15
CA SER A 78 3.65 1.09 -2.73
C SER A 78 3.19 1.56 -4.13
N TRP A 79 2.95 2.86 -4.29
CA TRP A 79 2.65 3.44 -5.60
C TRP A 79 3.81 3.28 -6.59
N ALA A 80 5.04 3.56 -6.16
CA ALA A 80 6.22 3.41 -7.01
C ALA A 80 6.34 1.97 -7.55
N HIS A 81 6.06 0.96 -6.74
CA HIS A 81 6.03 -0.44 -7.20
C HIS A 81 4.97 -0.70 -8.26
N GLN A 82 3.74 -0.20 -8.05
CA GLN A 82 2.62 -0.48 -8.95
C GLN A 82 2.78 0.16 -10.33
N VAL A 83 3.45 1.30 -10.41
CA VAL A 83 3.64 2.03 -11.68
C VAL A 83 5.07 1.93 -12.24
N GLY A 84 5.92 1.12 -11.62
CA GLY A 84 7.28 0.84 -12.12
C GLY A 84 8.26 2.00 -11.96
N LEU A 85 8.06 2.88 -10.98
CA LEU A 85 8.99 3.96 -10.65
C LEU A 85 10.17 3.45 -9.79
N PRO A 86 11.29 4.19 -9.78
CA PRO A 86 12.39 3.94 -8.85
C PRO A 86 11.93 3.98 -7.39
N ARG A 87 12.67 3.31 -6.53
CA ARG A 87 12.35 3.23 -5.10
C ARG A 87 12.30 4.59 -4.41
N VAL A 88 11.36 4.70 -3.48
CA VAL A 88 11.19 5.85 -2.57
C VAL A 88 12.07 5.70 -1.33
N VAL A 89 12.16 4.48 -0.79
CA VAL A 89 13.00 4.13 0.36
C VAL A 89 13.80 2.85 0.06
N PRO A 90 14.96 2.63 0.72
CA PRO A 90 15.73 1.42 0.53
C PRO A 90 14.94 0.16 0.90
N SER A 91 15.21 -0.96 0.20
CA SER A 91 14.45 -2.21 0.34
C SER A 91 14.49 -2.79 1.75
N SER A 92 15.64 -2.70 2.44
CA SER A 92 15.77 -3.22 3.79
C SER A 92 14.82 -2.52 4.78
N GLN A 93 14.73 -1.18 4.71
CA GLN A 93 13.84 -0.40 5.56
C GLN A 93 12.38 -0.62 5.17
N ALA A 94 12.04 -0.65 3.88
CA ALA A 94 10.69 -0.92 3.42
C ALA A 94 10.20 -2.30 3.90
N LYS A 95 11.02 -3.34 3.70
CA LYS A 95 10.70 -4.70 4.13
C LYS A 95 10.54 -4.80 5.65
N THR A 96 11.45 -4.17 6.42
CA THR A 96 11.38 -4.14 7.89
C THR A 96 10.11 -3.42 8.35
N ALA A 97 9.78 -2.28 7.75
CA ALA A 97 8.58 -1.51 8.07
C ALA A 97 7.29 -2.31 7.81
N MET A 98 7.22 -3.02 6.68
CA MET A 98 6.05 -3.85 6.34
C MET A 98 5.94 -5.09 7.24
N LYS A 99 7.05 -5.71 7.64
CA LYS A 99 7.06 -6.78 8.67
C LYS A 99 6.52 -6.28 10.00
N SER A 100 6.97 -5.10 10.41
CA SER A 100 6.53 -4.49 11.67
C SER A 100 5.05 -4.11 11.62
N LEU A 101 4.58 -3.58 10.49
CA LEU A 101 3.17 -3.29 10.29
C LEU A 101 2.32 -4.55 10.44
N PHE A 102 2.68 -5.63 9.76
CA PHE A 102 1.96 -6.90 9.90
C PHE A 102 1.99 -7.41 11.35
N LYS A 103 3.16 -7.42 11.98
CA LYS A 103 3.35 -7.90 13.36
C LYS A 103 2.50 -7.13 14.37
N TYR A 104 2.39 -5.81 14.22
CA TYR A 104 1.80 -4.95 15.25
C TYR A 104 0.36 -4.56 14.97
N SER A 105 -0.07 -4.60 13.70
CA SER A 105 -1.37 -4.06 13.30
C SER A 105 -2.31 -5.09 12.68
N PHE A 106 -1.84 -6.31 12.35
CA PHE A 106 -2.71 -7.39 11.91
C PHE A 106 -3.21 -8.20 13.10
N PHE A 107 -4.52 -8.40 13.17
CA PHE A 107 -5.18 -9.21 14.19
C PHE A 107 -6.12 -10.22 13.53
N GLU A 108 -6.14 -11.45 14.04
CA GLU A 108 -7.09 -12.49 13.62
C GLU A 108 -8.51 -12.20 14.12
N ASP A 109 -8.61 -11.50 15.25
CA ASP A 109 -9.85 -10.89 15.77
C ASP A 109 -9.58 -9.43 16.17
N ILE A 110 -10.06 -8.49 15.36
CA ILE A 110 -9.93 -7.06 15.61
C ILE A 110 -10.45 -6.65 17.01
N TRP A 111 -11.46 -7.35 17.52
CA TRP A 111 -12.04 -7.04 18.82
C TRP A 111 -11.17 -7.46 20.00
N GLU A 112 -10.18 -8.32 19.80
CA GLU A 112 -9.14 -8.55 20.83
C GLU A 112 -8.31 -7.28 21.05
N TYR A 113 -7.91 -6.61 19.98
CA TYR A 113 -7.22 -5.33 20.08
C TYR A 113 -8.11 -4.29 20.75
N ARG A 114 -9.36 -4.18 20.34
CA ARG A 114 -10.34 -3.28 20.94
C ARG A 114 -10.48 -3.48 22.46
N ARG A 115 -10.56 -4.70 22.92
CA ARG A 115 -10.66 -5.02 24.36
C ARG A 115 -9.43 -4.59 25.16
N ARG A 116 -8.25 -4.61 24.53
CA ARG A 116 -6.97 -4.26 25.18
C ARG A 116 -6.65 -2.77 25.09
N SER A 117 -7.12 -2.09 24.06
CA SER A 117 -6.81 -0.67 23.82
C SER A 117 -7.74 0.23 24.64
N ARG A 118 -7.21 0.77 25.75
CA ARG A 118 -7.97 1.63 26.65
C ARG A 118 -8.04 3.10 26.20
N HIS A 119 -7.13 3.52 25.34
CA HIS A 119 -6.91 4.94 25.00
C HIS A 119 -7.75 5.41 23.82
N ILE A 120 -8.17 4.50 22.96
CA ILE A 120 -8.92 4.83 21.75
C ILE A 120 -10.36 4.33 21.95
N MET A 121 -11.13 5.14 22.64
CA MET A 121 -12.56 4.87 22.90
C MET A 121 -13.41 5.23 21.70
N GLY A 122 -14.28 4.30 21.31
CA GLY A 122 -15.19 4.50 20.18
C GLY A 122 -14.57 4.16 18.83
N GLY A 123 -15.23 4.58 17.77
CA GLY A 123 -14.73 4.42 16.40
C GLY A 123 -15.52 3.42 15.57
N ARG A 124 -15.27 3.54 14.29
CA ARG A 124 -15.92 2.78 13.22
C ARG A 124 -14.96 1.69 12.79
N TRP A 125 -14.88 0.61 13.45
CA TRP A 125 -13.87 -0.43 13.24
C TRP A 125 -13.90 -1.11 11.86
N TYR A 126 -15.07 -1.10 11.20
CA TYR A 126 -15.31 -1.75 9.91
C TYR A 126 -15.02 -3.26 9.88
N ALA A 127 -14.84 -3.85 11.04
CA ALA A 127 -14.74 -5.28 11.25
C ALA A 127 -15.59 -5.69 12.45
N ALA A 128 -16.33 -6.78 12.32
CA ALA A 128 -17.15 -7.37 13.37
C ALA A 128 -16.28 -8.24 14.32
N PRO A 129 -16.81 -8.63 15.50
CA PRO A 129 -16.15 -9.61 16.35
C PRO A 129 -15.76 -10.87 15.57
N LYS A 130 -14.56 -11.40 15.82
CA LYS A 130 -13.96 -12.57 15.16
C LYS A 130 -13.64 -12.35 13.67
N GLU A 131 -13.64 -11.13 13.19
CA GLU A 131 -13.13 -10.82 11.86
C GLU A 131 -11.67 -10.35 11.91
N PRO A 132 -10.82 -10.89 11.03
CA PRO A 132 -9.45 -10.45 10.92
C PRO A 132 -9.34 -9.13 10.17
N GLY A 133 -8.25 -8.39 10.41
CA GLY A 133 -7.95 -7.17 9.67
C GLY A 133 -6.63 -6.53 10.04
N LEU A 134 -6.25 -5.55 9.25
CA LEU A 134 -5.07 -4.72 9.45
C LEU A 134 -5.52 -3.33 9.89
N ILE A 135 -5.28 -3.00 11.14
CA ILE A 135 -5.68 -1.71 11.74
C ILE A 135 -4.81 -0.57 11.20
N MET A 136 -5.42 0.60 11.00
CA MET A 136 -4.76 1.80 10.49
C MET A 136 -3.53 2.20 11.31
N THR A 137 -3.62 2.19 12.63
CA THR A 137 -2.50 2.61 13.49
C THR A 137 -2.55 1.87 14.81
N THR A 138 -1.42 1.30 15.20
CA THR A 138 -1.20 0.77 16.55
C THR A 138 -0.01 1.48 17.20
N PHE A 139 0.08 1.41 18.52
CA PHE A 139 1.13 2.09 19.29
C PHE A 139 1.97 1.09 20.09
N PRO A 140 2.74 0.21 19.43
CA PRO A 140 3.48 -0.86 20.10
C PRO A 140 4.59 -0.36 21.03
N LYS A 141 5.01 0.90 20.87
CA LYS A 141 6.05 1.56 21.69
C LYS A 141 5.50 2.73 22.52
N GLY A 142 4.17 2.80 22.67
CA GLY A 142 3.51 3.92 23.34
C GLY A 142 3.50 5.20 22.50
N GLY A 143 3.06 6.31 23.11
CA GLY A 143 2.96 7.62 22.44
C GLY A 143 1.59 7.87 21.80
N ASP A 144 0.61 7.05 22.10
CA ASP A 144 -0.78 7.22 21.69
C ASP A 144 -1.42 8.47 22.29
N ASP A 145 -1.08 8.80 23.53
CA ASP A 145 -1.50 10.03 24.22
C ASP A 145 -1.01 11.33 23.55
N GLN A 146 0.11 11.25 22.83
CA GLN A 146 0.70 12.38 22.10
C GLN A 146 0.23 12.45 20.64
N ALA A 147 -0.28 11.34 20.12
CA ALA A 147 -0.73 11.28 18.73
C ALA A 147 -1.98 12.14 18.47
N LEU A 148 -2.80 12.32 19.49
CA LEU A 148 -4.07 13.05 19.36
C LEU A 148 -3.94 14.56 19.56
N GLY A 149 -2.76 15.08 19.87
CA GLY A 149 -2.56 16.51 20.14
C GLY A 149 -3.39 17.05 21.33
N LYS A 150 -2.96 18.14 21.93
CA LYS A 150 -3.75 18.83 22.96
C LYS A 150 -4.93 19.57 22.27
N GLY A 151 -6.15 19.15 22.57
CA GLY A 151 -7.36 19.71 21.96
C GLY A 151 -7.70 19.12 20.59
N ALA A 152 -6.98 18.09 20.16
CA ALA A 152 -7.41 17.29 19.03
C ALA A 152 -8.78 16.71 19.34
N ASP A 153 -9.68 16.82 18.38
CA ASP A 153 -10.97 16.20 18.47
C ASP A 153 -10.76 14.68 18.63
N ALA A 154 -11.32 14.09 19.66
CA ALA A 154 -11.32 12.63 19.86
C ALA A 154 -11.82 11.86 18.63
N TRP A 155 -12.55 12.55 17.78
CA TRP A 155 -13.02 12.08 16.48
C TRP A 155 -11.87 11.67 15.54
N ALA A 156 -10.73 12.38 15.55
CA ALA A 156 -9.57 12.01 14.73
C ALA A 156 -8.94 10.68 15.17
N GLY A 157 -8.99 10.35 16.46
CA GLY A 157 -8.53 9.05 16.99
C GLY A 157 -9.33 7.86 16.49
N MET A 158 -10.56 8.08 16.05
CA MET A 158 -11.40 7.01 15.50
C MET A 158 -10.81 6.40 14.24
N TYR A 159 -10.14 7.19 13.40
CA TYR A 159 -9.46 6.71 12.19
C TYR A 159 -8.34 5.70 12.48
N PHE A 160 -7.71 5.78 13.65
CA PHE A 160 -6.62 4.85 13.98
C PHE A 160 -7.08 3.42 14.17
N ASN A 161 -8.34 3.21 14.51
CA ASN A 161 -8.92 1.90 14.78
C ASN A 161 -9.53 1.23 13.55
N GLU A 162 -9.62 1.92 12.44
CA GLU A 162 -10.38 1.45 11.28
C GLU A 162 -9.62 0.41 10.47
N CYS A 163 -10.35 -0.59 9.96
CA CYS A 163 -9.89 -1.52 8.94
C CYS A 163 -10.47 -1.08 7.60
N MET A 164 -9.80 -0.15 6.95
CA MET A 164 -10.22 0.41 5.66
C MET A 164 -9.69 -0.45 4.53
N SER A 165 -10.57 -1.09 3.77
CA SER A 165 -10.20 -2.08 2.74
C SER A 165 -9.16 -1.56 1.74
N GLY A 166 -9.27 -0.31 1.29
CA GLY A 166 -8.33 0.28 0.34
C GLY A 166 -6.92 0.43 0.89
N PHE A 167 -6.78 0.86 2.14
CA PHE A 167 -5.47 0.99 2.80
C PHE A 167 -4.87 -0.37 3.14
N GLU A 168 -5.70 -1.32 3.56
CA GLU A 168 -5.28 -2.70 3.80
C GLU A 168 -4.75 -3.35 2.51
N TYR A 169 -5.46 -3.21 1.37
CA TYR A 169 -4.97 -3.67 0.06
C TYR A 169 -3.66 -2.99 -0.33
N GLN A 170 -3.55 -1.68 -0.11
CA GLN A 170 -2.35 -0.93 -0.45
C GLN A 170 -1.13 -1.40 0.37
N ALA A 171 -1.31 -1.64 1.67
CA ALA A 171 -0.27 -2.22 2.53
C ALA A 171 0.09 -3.65 2.10
N ALA A 172 -0.91 -4.49 1.79
CA ALA A 172 -0.71 -5.84 1.28
C ALA A 172 0.09 -5.84 -0.03
N ASN A 173 -0.22 -4.92 -0.95
CA ASN A 173 0.50 -4.75 -2.21
C ASN A 173 1.97 -4.41 -1.98
N CYS A 174 2.25 -3.51 -1.04
CA CYS A 174 3.61 -3.19 -0.64
C CYS A 174 4.33 -4.41 -0.02
N MET A 175 3.67 -5.14 0.88
CA MET A 175 4.20 -6.37 1.47
C MET A 175 4.60 -7.38 0.40
N ILE A 176 3.71 -7.69 -0.54
CA ILE A 176 3.96 -8.63 -1.64
C ILE A 176 5.15 -8.17 -2.49
N SER A 177 5.19 -6.89 -2.85
CA SER A 177 6.27 -6.31 -3.66
C SER A 177 7.62 -6.37 -2.97
N GLU A 178 7.66 -6.26 -1.64
CA GLU A 178 8.86 -6.42 -0.82
C GLU A 178 9.20 -7.89 -0.50
N GLY A 179 8.47 -8.85 -1.07
CA GLY A 179 8.70 -10.28 -0.90
C GLY A 179 8.11 -10.88 0.39
N LEU A 180 7.19 -10.18 1.05
CA LEU A 180 6.38 -10.63 2.17
C LEU A 180 5.04 -11.16 1.64
N VAL A 181 5.11 -12.20 0.79
CA VAL A 181 3.96 -12.69 0.02
C VAL A 181 2.89 -13.27 0.92
N ASN A 182 3.28 -14.06 1.91
CA ASN A 182 2.34 -14.70 2.82
C ASN A 182 1.60 -13.68 3.68
N GLU A 183 2.32 -12.70 4.23
CA GLU A 183 1.75 -11.62 5.02
C GLU A 183 0.76 -10.79 4.20
N GLY A 184 1.15 -10.40 2.98
CA GLY A 184 0.28 -9.64 2.09
C GLY A 184 -0.97 -10.43 1.68
N LEU A 185 -0.84 -11.71 1.33
CA LEU A 185 -1.97 -12.58 0.99
C LEU A 185 -2.89 -12.82 2.19
N THR A 186 -2.35 -12.91 3.41
CA THR A 186 -3.14 -13.00 4.63
C THR A 186 -4.05 -11.79 4.80
N VAL A 187 -3.52 -10.58 4.58
CA VAL A 187 -4.32 -9.34 4.61
C VAL A 187 -5.38 -9.33 3.51
N VAL A 188 -5.01 -9.67 2.27
CA VAL A 188 -5.96 -9.75 1.14
C VAL A 188 -7.10 -10.71 1.46
N ARG A 189 -6.79 -11.88 2.01
CA ARG A 189 -7.77 -12.88 2.42
C ARG A 189 -8.69 -12.35 3.53
N ALA A 190 -8.13 -11.68 4.54
CA ALA A 190 -8.91 -11.09 5.62
C ALA A 190 -9.97 -10.10 5.10
N ILE A 191 -9.59 -9.23 4.15
CA ILE A 191 -10.52 -8.30 3.51
C ILE A 191 -11.61 -9.07 2.74
N HIS A 192 -11.20 -10.03 1.90
CA HIS A 192 -12.13 -10.84 1.11
C HIS A 192 -13.16 -11.56 1.99
N GLU A 193 -12.73 -12.17 3.08
CA GLU A 193 -13.59 -12.89 4.00
C GLU A 193 -14.56 -11.97 4.77
N ARG A 194 -14.16 -10.73 5.07
CA ARG A 194 -15.06 -9.72 5.68
C ARG A 194 -16.18 -9.33 4.73
N TYR A 195 -15.90 -9.23 3.43
CA TYR A 195 -16.86 -8.85 2.38
C TYR A 195 -17.49 -10.07 1.66
N SER A 196 -17.41 -11.23 2.26
CA SER A 196 -18.11 -12.43 1.76
C SER A 196 -19.62 -12.23 1.75
N ALA A 197 -20.29 -12.66 0.67
CA ALA A 197 -21.73 -12.57 0.52
C ALA A 197 -22.51 -13.32 1.61
N SER A 198 -21.90 -14.29 2.29
CA SER A 198 -22.47 -14.98 3.44
C SER A 198 -22.53 -14.12 4.71
N LYS A 199 -21.76 -13.05 4.76
CA LYS A 199 -21.68 -12.16 5.93
C LYS A 199 -22.31 -10.80 5.69
N ARG A 200 -22.09 -10.22 4.50
CA ARG A 200 -22.57 -8.88 4.14
C ARG A 200 -22.61 -8.71 2.63
N ASN A 201 -23.20 -7.61 2.17
CA ASN A 201 -23.19 -7.26 0.75
C ASN A 201 -21.74 -6.99 0.28
N PRO A 202 -21.19 -7.80 -0.66
CA PRO A 202 -19.83 -7.63 -1.13
C PRO A 202 -19.64 -6.39 -2.03
N TYR A 203 -20.71 -5.77 -2.47
CA TYR A 203 -20.70 -4.57 -3.31
C TYR A 203 -20.87 -3.28 -2.53
N ASN A 204 -21.00 -3.37 -1.21
CA ASN A 204 -21.16 -2.22 -0.33
C ASN A 204 -19.96 -2.07 0.59
N GLU A 205 -19.15 -1.03 0.35
CA GLU A 205 -18.09 -0.64 1.29
C GLU A 205 -18.71 -0.03 2.54
N ILE A 206 -18.51 -0.66 3.71
CA ILE A 206 -19.07 -0.16 4.97
C ILE A 206 -18.42 1.15 5.43
N GLU A 207 -17.17 1.42 5.03
CA GLU A 207 -16.60 2.73 5.19
C GLU A 207 -17.24 3.71 4.20
N CYS A 208 -17.79 4.80 4.68
CA CYS A 208 -18.49 5.83 3.91
C CYS A 208 -19.76 5.33 3.18
N SER A 209 -20.16 4.08 3.36
CA SER A 209 -21.34 3.41 2.78
C SER A 209 -21.45 3.37 1.25
N ASP A 210 -22.42 2.58 0.78
CA ASP A 210 -22.85 2.45 -0.61
C ASP A 210 -21.74 2.11 -1.60
N HIS A 211 -21.43 2.95 -2.56
CA HIS A 211 -20.54 2.66 -3.66
C HIS A 211 -19.14 3.27 -3.49
N TYR A 212 -18.65 3.42 -2.28
CA TYR A 212 -17.31 3.94 -2.04
C TYR A 212 -16.24 2.99 -2.58
N GLY A 213 -15.42 3.48 -3.53
CA GLY A 213 -14.62 2.64 -4.43
C GLY A 213 -13.30 2.07 -3.87
N ARG A 214 -13.13 1.92 -2.55
CA ARG A 214 -11.87 1.43 -1.94
C ARG A 214 -11.47 0.04 -2.39
N ALA A 215 -12.42 -0.83 -2.72
CA ALA A 215 -12.18 -2.17 -3.24
C ALA A 215 -11.37 -2.19 -4.55
N MET A 216 -11.34 -1.08 -5.30
CA MET A 216 -10.51 -0.94 -6.50
C MET A 216 -9.01 -1.17 -6.22
N ALA A 217 -8.54 -0.90 -5.01
CA ALA A 217 -7.16 -1.16 -4.61
C ALA A 217 -6.77 -2.64 -4.64
N SER A 218 -7.73 -3.56 -4.69
CA SER A 218 -7.51 -5.01 -4.82
C SER A 218 -6.77 -5.37 -6.11
N TYR A 219 -6.93 -4.59 -7.19
CA TYR A 219 -6.18 -4.80 -8.42
C TYR A 219 -4.67 -4.69 -8.21
N GLY A 220 -4.23 -3.85 -7.27
CA GLY A 220 -2.82 -3.76 -6.88
C GLY A 220 -2.25 -5.07 -6.33
N ALA A 221 -3.07 -5.91 -5.67
CA ALA A 221 -2.65 -7.23 -5.22
C ALA A 221 -2.33 -8.14 -6.41
N TYR A 222 -3.16 -8.09 -7.46
CA TYR A 222 -2.90 -8.78 -8.71
C TYR A 222 -1.59 -8.31 -9.36
N VAL A 223 -1.42 -6.99 -9.50
CA VAL A 223 -0.20 -6.40 -10.07
C VAL A 223 1.05 -6.82 -9.28
N SER A 224 0.98 -6.76 -7.96
CA SER A 224 2.10 -7.11 -7.08
C SER A 224 2.46 -8.59 -7.13
N LEU A 225 1.45 -9.50 -7.18
CA LEU A 225 1.66 -10.95 -7.22
C LEU A 225 2.22 -11.42 -8.56
N THR A 226 1.69 -10.89 -9.65
CA THR A 226 2.09 -11.27 -11.01
C THR A 226 3.34 -10.54 -11.47
N GLY A 227 3.70 -9.44 -10.81
CA GLY A 227 4.74 -8.54 -11.28
C GLY A 227 4.40 -7.92 -12.63
N PHE A 228 3.10 -7.75 -12.92
CA PHE A 228 2.63 -7.13 -14.16
C PHE A 228 3.12 -5.70 -14.27
N TYR A 229 3.73 -5.41 -15.40
CA TYR A 229 4.17 -4.07 -15.79
C TYR A 229 3.80 -3.83 -17.25
N CYS A 230 3.25 -2.66 -17.52
CA CYS A 230 2.91 -2.24 -18.87
C CYS A 230 3.35 -0.80 -19.11
N HIS A 231 4.11 -0.59 -20.17
CA HIS A 231 4.50 0.74 -20.67
C HIS A 231 4.01 0.87 -22.10
N GLY A 232 2.79 1.38 -22.26
CA GLY A 232 2.11 1.47 -23.55
C GLY A 232 2.90 2.19 -24.64
N PRO A 233 3.41 3.42 -24.41
CA PRO A 233 4.17 4.16 -25.41
C PRO A 233 5.42 3.42 -25.94
N LYS A 234 6.03 2.57 -25.12
CA LYS A 234 7.19 1.75 -25.51
C LYS A 234 6.81 0.34 -25.98
N GLY A 235 5.53 -0.02 -25.98
CA GLY A 235 5.06 -1.37 -26.34
C GLY A 235 5.60 -2.48 -25.43
N ILE A 236 5.87 -2.16 -24.16
CA ILE A 236 6.47 -3.11 -23.21
C ILE A 236 5.39 -3.66 -22.30
N MET A 237 5.32 -5.00 -22.20
CA MET A 237 4.56 -5.72 -21.21
C MET A 237 5.47 -6.79 -20.58
N LYS A 238 5.45 -6.88 -19.25
CA LYS A 238 6.29 -7.83 -18.49
C LYS A 238 5.50 -8.47 -17.37
N PHE A 239 5.90 -9.68 -17.01
CA PHE A 239 5.47 -10.39 -15.80
C PHE A 239 6.68 -10.84 -15.01
N ASN A 240 6.61 -10.71 -13.69
CA ASN A 240 7.64 -11.18 -12.76
C ASN A 240 6.98 -11.76 -11.51
N PRO A 241 6.42 -12.98 -11.62
CA PRO A 241 5.62 -13.60 -10.55
C PRO A 241 6.36 -13.64 -9.21
N LYS A 242 5.65 -13.26 -8.15
CA LYS A 242 6.13 -13.36 -6.77
C LYS A 242 5.68 -14.66 -6.08
N VAL A 243 4.81 -15.41 -6.73
CA VAL A 243 4.39 -16.73 -6.29
C VAL A 243 5.27 -17.81 -6.89
N GLY A 244 5.59 -18.83 -6.10
CA GLY A 244 6.39 -19.96 -6.56
C GLY A 244 5.64 -20.84 -7.56
N GLY A 245 6.38 -21.72 -8.22
CA GLY A 245 5.85 -22.70 -9.18
C GLY A 245 6.53 -22.60 -10.55
N SER A 246 6.45 -23.67 -11.33
CA SER A 246 7.00 -23.75 -12.69
C SER A 246 5.97 -23.42 -13.77
N LYS A 247 4.69 -23.28 -13.39
CA LYS A 247 3.58 -22.98 -14.29
C LYS A 247 2.81 -21.79 -13.76
N HIS A 248 2.66 -20.78 -14.62
CA HIS A 248 1.89 -19.58 -14.33
C HIS A 248 0.92 -19.33 -15.48
N ARG A 249 -0.27 -18.81 -15.14
CA ARG A 249 -1.26 -18.35 -16.10
C ARG A 249 -1.97 -17.13 -15.54
N PHE A 250 -1.74 -15.98 -16.17
CA PHE A 250 -2.28 -14.70 -15.72
C PHE A 250 -3.07 -14.02 -16.84
N PRO A 251 -4.30 -13.58 -16.60
CA PRO A 251 -5.00 -12.70 -17.53
C PRO A 251 -4.32 -11.33 -17.52
N PHE A 252 -4.40 -10.61 -18.62
CA PHE A 252 -3.98 -9.22 -18.68
C PHE A 252 -4.99 -8.38 -19.47
N ILE A 253 -4.97 -7.09 -19.18
CA ILE A 253 -5.64 -6.05 -19.95
C ILE A 253 -4.71 -4.84 -20.06
N ASN A 254 -4.60 -4.28 -21.24
CA ASN A 254 -3.87 -3.05 -21.51
C ASN A 254 -4.57 -2.25 -22.61
N GLN A 255 -3.97 -1.14 -23.07
CA GLN A 255 -4.54 -0.30 -24.13
C GLN A 255 -4.66 -0.99 -25.49
N ASP A 256 -3.94 -2.10 -25.73
CA ASP A 256 -3.91 -2.82 -27.00
C ASP A 256 -4.90 -3.99 -27.02
N GLY A 257 -5.38 -4.44 -25.86
CA GLY A 257 -6.33 -5.54 -25.75
C GLY A 257 -6.27 -6.29 -24.43
N TRP A 258 -6.82 -7.49 -24.44
CA TRP A 258 -6.75 -8.40 -23.30
C TRP A 258 -6.48 -9.83 -23.74
N GLY A 259 -5.96 -10.61 -22.79
CA GLY A 259 -5.59 -11.99 -23.11
C GLY A 259 -5.02 -12.72 -21.89
N THR A 260 -4.20 -13.70 -22.16
CA THR A 260 -3.55 -14.53 -21.14
C THR A 260 -2.06 -14.63 -21.42
N TRP A 261 -1.27 -14.35 -20.39
CA TRP A 261 0.15 -14.69 -20.36
C TRP A 261 0.33 -16.02 -19.60
N THR A 262 1.16 -16.89 -20.17
CA THR A 262 1.49 -18.20 -19.57
C THR A 262 3.00 -18.37 -19.52
N LYS A 263 3.48 -19.07 -18.48
CA LYS A 263 4.86 -19.53 -18.37
C LYS A 263 4.88 -20.97 -17.90
N GLU A 264 5.68 -21.81 -18.57
CA GLU A 264 5.95 -23.18 -18.18
C GLU A 264 7.45 -23.45 -18.34
N GLY A 265 8.16 -23.57 -17.23
CA GLY A 265 9.63 -23.55 -17.21
C GLY A 265 10.18 -22.26 -17.80
N GLU A 266 10.99 -22.38 -18.86
CA GLU A 266 11.57 -21.22 -19.58
C GLU A 266 10.69 -20.73 -20.75
N VAL A 267 9.59 -21.40 -21.04
CA VAL A 267 8.71 -21.03 -22.17
C VAL A 267 7.66 -20.04 -21.69
N GLU A 268 7.63 -18.89 -22.33
CA GLU A 268 6.62 -17.84 -22.11
C GLU A 268 5.78 -17.63 -23.37
N LYS A 269 4.46 -17.47 -23.20
CA LYS A 269 3.53 -17.24 -24.29
C LYS A 269 2.51 -16.18 -23.90
N THR A 270 2.19 -15.30 -24.84
CA THR A 270 1.13 -14.30 -24.72
C THR A 270 0.06 -14.56 -25.79
N ASP A 271 -1.14 -14.87 -25.33
CA ASP A 271 -2.30 -15.10 -26.19
C ASP A 271 -3.30 -13.95 -26.00
N PHE A 272 -3.55 -13.18 -27.05
CA PHE A 272 -4.59 -12.16 -27.05
C PHE A 272 -5.95 -12.81 -27.34
N ALA A 273 -6.91 -12.63 -26.45
CA ALA A 273 -8.31 -12.97 -26.69
C ALA A 273 -8.99 -11.90 -27.57
N TRP A 274 -8.54 -10.64 -27.41
CA TRP A 274 -8.94 -9.53 -28.28
C TRP A 274 -7.79 -8.51 -28.35
N LYS A 275 -7.56 -7.95 -29.52
CA LYS A 275 -6.55 -6.94 -29.77
C LYS A 275 -7.15 -5.76 -30.55
N LYS A 276 -6.87 -4.53 -30.11
CA LYS A 276 -7.25 -3.31 -30.80
C LYS A 276 -6.38 -3.13 -32.03
N GLY A 277 -7.00 -2.83 -33.18
CA GLY A 277 -6.30 -2.71 -34.46
C GLY A 277 -6.23 -4.03 -35.20
N ARG A 278 -6.08 -3.95 -36.48
CA ARG A 278 -6.21 -4.99 -37.52
C ARG A 278 -6.39 -6.42 -37.03
N LEU A 279 -7.57 -6.95 -37.29
CA LEU A 279 -7.76 -8.38 -37.47
C LEU A 279 -6.95 -8.77 -38.73
N GLU A 280 -5.73 -9.23 -38.51
CA GLU A 280 -5.01 -10.01 -39.50
C GLU A 280 -4.93 -11.43 -39.00
#